data_243e3d60a862e1a29e1285f49095b6de
#
_entry.id   243e3d60a862e1a29e1285f49095b6de
#
_cell.length_a   1.000
_cell.length_b   1.000
_cell.length_c   1.000
_cell.angle_alpha   90.00
_cell.angle_beta   90.00
_cell.angle_gamma   90.00
#
_symmetry.space_group_name_H-M   'P 1'
#
loop_
_entity.id
_entity.type
_entity.pdbx_description
1 polymer ?
#
loop_
_entity_poly.entity_id
_entity_poly.type
_entity_poly.pdbx_seq_one_letter_code
_entity_poly.pdbx_strand_id
1 'polypeptide(L)'
;MELWKGSLERISFGDGFSGCIAGVVWPASLQQLSFRYNFNRPIDGVVWPASLQQLSFGLRFNQPITGVVWPASLQQLSLGFKFNQSITGVVWPPSLQQLSLGFKFNQPIDGVVWPASLQNLWFGPYFNRSIVGVVWPPSLQQLSFGNKLSNVDKFNQPIAGVTWPASMQQVSFALSFNQPITGVVWPASLQKLSFGNKFNQSIVGVVWPPSLQQLSFEGNFNQLIAGVVWPASLQKLSFSDSFNQPIVGVVWPIALQELTLGNQSIVGVVWPASLQKLAFSGFHNLPITEVVWPASLKYLRFGSRFNQPIAGVTWPASLQWLWFGERFNQPITSVVWPASLKFLLFAWDFNQSITGVVWPASLQNLAFGEEFNQPITGVVWPASLQQLAFGKGFKQPVAGVVWPASLRSVARSDEKYEEINLLCHVLRPCVGLATVDSSQQFDK
;
A
#
# COMPACT_ATOMS: atom_id res chain seq x y z
N MET A 1 -18.12 8.34 -44.83
CA MET A 1 -16.64 8.36 -44.72
C MET A 1 -16.24 7.25 -43.79
N GLU A 2 -16.02 6.03 -44.29
CA GLU A 2 -15.59 4.88 -43.48
C GLU A 2 -14.10 5.02 -43.18
N LEU A 3 -13.77 5.63 -42.01
CA LEU A 3 -12.40 5.80 -41.57
C LEU A 3 -11.81 4.55 -40.85
N TRP A 4 -12.64 3.55 -40.58
CA TRP A 4 -12.25 2.42 -39.74
C TRP A 4 -12.56 1.09 -40.47
N LYS A 5 -11.55 0.51 -41.09
CA LYS A 5 -11.63 -0.87 -41.64
C LYS A 5 -11.12 -1.86 -40.60
N GLY A 6 -11.98 -2.73 -40.10
CA GLY A 6 -11.64 -3.80 -39.18
C GLY A 6 -12.37 -3.74 -37.82
N SER A 7 -12.20 -4.75 -37.01
CA SER A 7 -12.75 -4.90 -35.67
C SER A 7 -11.89 -4.16 -34.65
N LEU A 8 -11.86 -2.83 -34.72
CA LEU A 8 -11.13 -2.02 -33.73
C LEU A 8 -11.86 -2.04 -32.41
N GLU A 9 -11.25 -2.65 -31.40
CA GLU A 9 -11.79 -2.70 -30.03
C GLU A 9 -11.25 -1.58 -29.14
N ARG A 10 -10.09 -1.00 -29.48
CA ARG A 10 -9.44 0.03 -28.67
C ARG A 10 -8.97 1.20 -29.53
N ILE A 11 -9.29 2.41 -29.08
CA ILE A 11 -8.78 3.67 -29.66
C ILE A 11 -8.22 4.54 -28.54
N SER A 12 -6.99 4.99 -28.73
CA SER A 12 -6.35 5.95 -27.83
C SER A 12 -5.86 7.15 -28.64
N PHE A 13 -6.39 8.33 -28.34
CA PHE A 13 -5.92 9.58 -28.94
C PHE A 13 -4.71 10.10 -28.18
N GLY A 14 -3.68 10.48 -28.93
CA GLY A 14 -2.44 11.01 -28.38
C GLY A 14 -2.61 12.36 -27.68
N ASP A 15 -1.52 12.83 -27.06
CA ASP A 15 -1.50 14.04 -26.21
C ASP A 15 -1.88 15.32 -26.93
N GLY A 16 -1.58 15.44 -28.23
CA GLY A 16 -1.93 16.60 -29.06
C GLY A 16 -3.39 16.67 -29.50
N PHE A 17 -4.17 15.62 -29.32
CA PHE A 17 -5.53 15.59 -29.83
C PHE A 17 -6.44 16.55 -29.08
N SER A 18 -7.03 17.50 -29.80
CA SER A 18 -7.99 18.49 -29.28
C SER A 18 -9.17 18.73 -30.23
N GLY A 19 -9.35 17.84 -31.20
CA GLY A 19 -10.43 17.92 -32.21
C GLY A 19 -11.82 17.71 -31.63
N CYS A 20 -12.83 18.20 -32.36
CA CYS A 20 -14.21 17.89 -32.06
C CYS A 20 -14.51 16.43 -32.42
N ILE A 21 -15.30 15.76 -31.58
CA ILE A 21 -15.73 14.37 -31.80
C ILE A 21 -17.24 14.24 -32.03
N ALA A 22 -17.95 15.38 -32.09
CA ALA A 22 -19.36 15.39 -32.48
C ALA A 22 -19.50 14.91 -33.93
N GLY A 23 -20.44 14.03 -34.18
CA GLY A 23 -20.67 13.46 -35.52
C GLY A 23 -19.66 12.38 -35.96
N VAL A 24 -18.72 11.99 -35.10
CA VAL A 24 -17.82 10.86 -35.38
C VAL A 24 -18.63 9.56 -35.37
N VAL A 25 -18.50 8.76 -36.44
CA VAL A 25 -19.04 7.41 -36.50
C VAL A 25 -17.98 6.46 -35.97
N TRP A 26 -18.22 5.92 -34.80
CA TRP A 26 -17.30 5.00 -34.12
C TRP A 26 -17.47 3.57 -34.64
N PRO A 27 -16.39 2.74 -34.61
CA PRO A 27 -16.51 1.31 -34.90
C PRO A 27 -17.53 0.65 -33.97
N ALA A 28 -18.42 -0.17 -34.51
CA ALA A 28 -19.41 -0.90 -33.71
C ALA A 28 -18.79 -1.92 -32.71
N SER A 29 -17.53 -2.31 -32.93
CA SER A 29 -16.76 -3.21 -32.08
C SER A 29 -15.97 -2.49 -30.97
N LEU A 30 -15.99 -1.15 -30.92
CA LEU A 30 -15.15 -0.37 -30.01
C LEU A 30 -15.57 -0.55 -28.53
N GLN A 31 -14.68 -1.13 -27.75
CA GLN A 31 -14.89 -1.39 -26.31
C GLN A 31 -14.18 -0.39 -25.43
N GLN A 32 -13.04 0.14 -25.85
CA GLN A 32 -12.22 1.05 -25.03
C GLN A 32 -11.85 2.29 -25.83
N LEU A 33 -12.13 3.46 -25.25
CA LEU A 33 -11.81 4.76 -25.82
C LEU A 33 -11.10 5.63 -24.79
N SER A 34 -9.95 6.15 -25.17
CA SER A 34 -9.19 7.03 -24.28
C SER A 34 -8.72 8.28 -25.01
N PHE A 35 -8.84 9.41 -24.30
CA PHE A 35 -8.31 10.71 -24.71
C PHE A 35 -7.19 11.07 -23.75
N ARG A 36 -6.03 11.43 -24.29
CA ARG A 36 -4.89 11.84 -23.47
C ARG A 36 -4.94 13.36 -23.16
N TYR A 37 -3.84 14.01 -23.03
CA TYR A 37 -3.58 15.28 -22.39
C TYR A 37 -4.50 16.46 -22.78
N ASN A 38 -4.61 16.80 -24.08
CA ASN A 38 -5.18 18.09 -24.52
C ASN A 38 -6.69 18.07 -24.81
N PHE A 39 -7.32 16.91 -24.81
CA PHE A 39 -8.76 16.86 -25.15
C PHE A 39 -9.60 17.58 -24.10
N ASN A 40 -10.34 18.62 -24.56
CA ASN A 40 -11.26 19.41 -23.74
C ASN A 40 -12.39 19.99 -24.61
N ARG A 41 -13.07 19.15 -25.40
CA ARG A 41 -14.20 19.56 -26.21
C ARG A 41 -15.51 19.08 -25.58
N PRO A 42 -16.61 19.81 -25.82
CA PRO A 42 -17.94 19.32 -25.46
C PRO A 42 -18.19 17.93 -26.01
N ILE A 43 -18.90 17.12 -25.25
CA ILE A 43 -19.23 15.74 -25.59
C ILE A 43 -20.75 15.50 -25.58
N ASP A 44 -21.54 16.58 -25.40
CA ASP A 44 -22.97 16.58 -25.64
C ASP A 44 -23.24 16.28 -27.11
N GLY A 45 -24.24 15.48 -27.41
CA GLY A 45 -24.57 15.06 -28.77
C GLY A 45 -23.60 14.04 -29.39
N VAL A 46 -22.59 13.57 -28.70
CA VAL A 46 -21.75 12.44 -29.18
C VAL A 46 -22.55 11.15 -29.11
N VAL A 47 -22.60 10.43 -30.24
CA VAL A 47 -23.20 9.10 -30.31
C VAL A 47 -22.13 8.07 -30.06
N TRP A 48 -22.11 7.54 -28.84
CA TRP A 48 -21.14 6.52 -28.44
C TRP A 48 -21.54 5.14 -28.98
N PRO A 49 -20.55 4.27 -29.32
CA PRO A 49 -20.87 2.92 -29.78
C PRO A 49 -21.49 2.09 -28.64
N ALA A 50 -22.49 1.28 -28.99
CA ALA A 50 -23.21 0.45 -28.01
C ALA A 50 -22.34 -0.62 -27.33
N SER A 51 -21.16 -0.92 -27.90
CA SER A 51 -20.15 -1.85 -27.36
C SER A 51 -19.19 -1.23 -26.36
N LEU A 52 -19.19 0.10 -26.16
CA LEU A 52 -18.19 0.81 -25.36
C LEU A 52 -18.33 0.48 -23.88
N GLN A 53 -17.28 -0.11 -23.32
CA GLN A 53 -17.22 -0.54 -21.92
C GLN A 53 -16.34 0.38 -21.05
N GLN A 54 -15.31 0.97 -21.65
CA GLN A 54 -14.36 1.82 -20.91
C GLN A 54 -14.15 3.15 -21.66
N LEU A 55 -14.29 4.23 -20.92
CA LEU A 55 -14.07 5.60 -21.43
C LEU A 55 -13.21 6.38 -20.45
N SER A 56 -12.11 6.93 -20.93
CA SER A 56 -11.25 7.77 -20.13
C SER A 56 -10.92 9.09 -20.80
N PHE A 57 -11.02 10.18 -20.03
CA PHE A 57 -10.63 11.51 -20.44
C PHE A 57 -9.32 11.92 -19.78
N GLY A 58 -8.49 12.61 -20.57
CA GLY A 58 -7.17 13.02 -20.16
C GLY A 58 -7.12 14.28 -19.30
N LEU A 59 -5.90 14.80 -19.14
CA LEU A 59 -5.57 15.82 -18.16
C LEU A 59 -6.45 17.08 -18.22
N ARG A 60 -6.73 17.60 -19.41
CA ARG A 60 -7.38 18.90 -19.59
C ARG A 60 -8.92 18.86 -19.62
N PHE A 61 -9.51 17.68 -19.68
CA PHE A 61 -10.96 17.57 -19.81
C PHE A 61 -11.67 18.20 -18.61
N ASN A 62 -12.54 19.20 -18.90
CA ASN A 62 -13.36 19.91 -17.91
C ASN A 62 -14.66 20.43 -18.53
N GLN A 63 -15.31 19.64 -19.37
CA GLN A 63 -16.59 20.03 -19.98
C GLN A 63 -17.75 19.48 -19.16
N PRO A 64 -18.91 20.19 -19.17
CA PRO A 64 -20.14 19.66 -18.59
C PRO A 64 -20.48 18.28 -19.15
N ILE A 65 -21.01 17.40 -18.30
CA ILE A 65 -21.44 16.06 -18.69
C ILE A 65 -22.94 15.83 -18.41
N THR A 66 -23.64 16.89 -17.96
CA THR A 66 -25.10 16.90 -17.89
C THR A 66 -25.70 16.85 -19.29
N GLY A 67 -26.66 15.95 -19.51
CA GLY A 67 -27.26 15.77 -20.84
C GLY A 67 -26.49 14.83 -21.77
N VAL A 68 -25.30 14.34 -21.39
CA VAL A 68 -24.61 13.31 -22.16
C VAL A 68 -25.38 12.00 -22.10
N VAL A 69 -25.64 11.43 -23.25
CA VAL A 69 -26.26 10.10 -23.38
C VAL A 69 -25.16 9.05 -23.44
N TRP A 70 -24.92 8.41 -22.30
CA TRP A 70 -23.90 7.37 -22.18
C TRP A 70 -24.39 6.03 -22.75
N PRO A 71 -23.50 5.20 -23.34
CA PRO A 71 -23.89 3.87 -23.79
C PRO A 71 -24.23 2.98 -22.60
N ALA A 72 -25.27 2.18 -22.70
CA ALA A 72 -25.74 1.31 -21.62
C ALA A 72 -24.69 0.26 -21.21
N SER A 73 -23.74 -0.07 -22.08
CA SER A 73 -22.63 -1.01 -21.87
C SER A 73 -21.48 -0.44 -21.05
N LEU A 74 -21.44 0.88 -20.79
CA LEU A 74 -20.30 1.53 -20.16
C LEU A 74 -20.15 1.08 -18.70
N GLN A 75 -19.02 0.43 -18.40
CA GLN A 75 -18.70 -0.13 -17.10
C GLN A 75 -17.69 0.73 -16.33
N GLN A 76 -16.79 1.41 -17.03
CA GLN A 76 -15.73 2.19 -16.41
C GLN A 76 -15.67 3.58 -17.05
N LEU A 77 -15.73 4.60 -16.20
CA LEU A 77 -15.62 6.01 -16.63
C LEU A 77 -14.57 6.72 -15.76
N SER A 78 -13.57 7.29 -16.41
CA SER A 78 -12.58 8.16 -15.77
C SER A 78 -12.66 9.57 -16.33
N LEU A 79 -12.97 10.53 -15.46
CA LEU A 79 -13.00 11.95 -15.79
C LEU A 79 -11.62 12.55 -15.48
N GLY A 80 -11.05 13.26 -16.42
CA GLY A 80 -9.67 13.69 -16.41
C GLY A 80 -9.24 14.58 -15.24
N PHE A 81 -7.94 14.83 -15.11
CA PHE A 81 -7.32 15.54 -13.99
C PHE A 81 -7.98 16.89 -13.66
N LYS A 82 -8.34 17.72 -14.66
CA LYS A 82 -8.93 19.05 -14.46
C LYS A 82 -10.44 19.03 -14.26
N PHE A 83 -11.09 17.88 -14.38
CA PHE A 83 -12.56 17.81 -14.29
C PHE A 83 -13.05 18.34 -12.95
N ASN A 84 -13.92 19.36 -13.00
CA ASN A 84 -14.53 19.99 -11.83
C ASN A 84 -15.92 20.57 -12.16
N GLN A 85 -16.69 19.93 -13.03
CA GLN A 85 -18.04 20.32 -13.34
C GLN A 85 -19.05 19.64 -12.42
N SER A 86 -20.22 20.25 -12.24
CA SER A 86 -21.32 19.62 -11.49
C SER A 86 -21.69 18.28 -12.12
N ILE A 87 -21.97 17.31 -11.27
CA ILE A 87 -22.50 16.00 -11.66
C ILE A 87 -23.93 15.77 -11.19
N THR A 88 -24.55 16.80 -10.59
CA THR A 88 -25.98 16.81 -10.24
C THR A 88 -26.80 16.76 -11.52
N GLY A 89 -27.78 15.86 -11.60
CA GLY A 89 -28.62 15.69 -12.78
C GLY A 89 -27.98 14.88 -13.92
N VAL A 90 -26.78 14.33 -13.74
CA VAL A 90 -26.19 13.39 -14.69
C VAL A 90 -26.96 12.07 -14.65
N VAL A 91 -27.39 11.60 -15.82
CA VAL A 91 -27.97 10.27 -15.99
C VAL A 91 -26.85 9.29 -16.30
N TRP A 92 -26.42 8.54 -15.30
CA TRP A 92 -25.32 7.57 -15.44
C TRP A 92 -25.75 6.31 -16.18
N PRO A 93 -24.83 5.64 -16.89
CA PRO A 93 -25.16 4.37 -17.55
C PRO A 93 -25.49 3.29 -16.51
N PRO A 94 -26.49 2.42 -16.78
CA PRO A 94 -26.97 1.44 -15.80
C PRO A 94 -25.94 0.34 -15.48
N SER A 95 -24.95 0.13 -16.34
CA SER A 95 -23.88 -0.86 -16.15
C SER A 95 -22.62 -0.29 -15.52
N LEU A 96 -22.60 0.99 -15.11
CA LEU A 96 -21.39 1.65 -14.59
C LEU A 96 -20.98 1.07 -13.24
N GLN A 97 -19.82 0.41 -13.22
CA GLN A 97 -19.26 -0.25 -12.05
C GLN A 97 -18.13 0.57 -11.40
N GLN A 98 -17.38 1.31 -12.19
CA GLN A 98 -16.24 2.07 -11.72
C GLN A 98 -16.31 3.52 -12.22
N LEU A 99 -16.24 4.46 -11.29
CA LEU A 99 -16.22 5.89 -11.57
C LEU A 99 -15.05 6.57 -10.86
N SER A 100 -14.21 7.20 -11.67
CA SER A 100 -13.13 8.07 -11.18
C SER A 100 -13.47 9.52 -11.52
N LEU A 101 -13.72 10.33 -10.50
CA LEU A 101 -13.87 11.76 -10.62
C LEU A 101 -12.48 12.42 -10.59
N GLY A 102 -12.25 13.36 -11.45
CA GLY A 102 -10.95 13.95 -11.71
C GLY A 102 -10.21 14.49 -10.47
N PHE A 103 -8.88 14.65 -10.61
CA PHE A 103 -8.00 15.14 -9.54
C PHE A 103 -8.48 16.46 -8.92
N LYS A 104 -8.99 17.40 -9.74
CA LYS A 104 -9.49 18.71 -9.31
C LYS A 104 -10.95 18.73 -8.87
N PHE A 105 -11.66 17.60 -8.95
CA PHE A 105 -13.08 17.54 -8.63
C PHE A 105 -13.36 17.98 -7.19
N ASN A 106 -14.19 19.00 -7.03
CA ASN A 106 -14.59 19.53 -5.72
C ASN A 106 -16.01 20.15 -5.78
N GLN A 107 -16.93 19.53 -6.52
CA GLN A 107 -18.32 19.98 -6.56
C GLN A 107 -19.14 19.26 -5.48
N PRO A 108 -20.23 19.89 -5.01
CA PRO A 108 -21.22 19.22 -4.17
C PRO A 108 -21.75 17.94 -4.83
N ILE A 109 -22.05 16.96 -4.02
CA ILE A 109 -22.57 15.65 -4.46
C ILE A 109 -23.91 15.30 -3.79
N ASP A 110 -24.45 16.22 -3.03
CA ASP A 110 -25.82 16.14 -2.54
C ASP A 110 -26.80 16.14 -3.71
N GLY A 111 -27.81 15.28 -3.66
CA GLY A 111 -28.77 15.10 -4.75
C GLY A 111 -28.25 14.38 -5.99
N VAL A 112 -27.02 13.86 -6.00
CA VAL A 112 -26.54 12.99 -7.08
C VAL A 112 -27.22 11.64 -7.01
N VAL A 113 -27.83 11.21 -8.11
CA VAL A 113 -28.43 9.89 -8.26
C VAL A 113 -27.37 8.96 -8.87
N TRP A 114 -26.74 8.15 -8.03
CA TRP A 114 -25.71 7.20 -8.45
C TRP A 114 -26.31 5.97 -9.10
N PRO A 115 -25.64 5.36 -10.10
CA PRO A 115 -26.14 4.13 -10.72
C PRO A 115 -26.10 2.97 -9.70
N ALA A 116 -27.16 2.16 -9.69
CA ALA A 116 -27.28 1.03 -8.74
C ALA A 116 -26.17 -0.03 -8.90
N SER A 117 -25.52 -0.08 -10.08
CA SER A 117 -24.41 -0.99 -10.40
C SER A 117 -23.04 -0.52 -9.90
N LEU A 118 -22.91 0.72 -9.38
CA LEU A 118 -21.61 1.31 -9.03
C LEU A 118 -20.98 0.60 -7.83
N GLN A 119 -19.82 0.00 -8.07
CA GLN A 119 -19.06 -0.74 -7.05
C GLN A 119 -17.87 0.05 -6.51
N ASN A 120 -17.19 0.82 -7.37
CA ASN A 120 -15.98 1.54 -7.02
C ASN A 120 -16.13 3.02 -7.36
N LEU A 121 -15.95 3.87 -6.37
CA LEU A 121 -15.98 5.33 -6.53
C LEU A 121 -14.71 5.94 -5.97
N TRP A 122 -14.04 6.70 -6.82
CA TRP A 122 -12.84 7.43 -6.44
C TRP A 122 -13.05 8.93 -6.58
N PHE A 123 -12.88 9.67 -5.49
CA PHE A 123 -12.80 11.11 -5.46
C PHE A 123 -11.35 11.57 -5.53
N GLY A 124 -11.07 12.49 -6.43
CA GLY A 124 -9.73 13.04 -6.58
C GLY A 124 -9.25 13.85 -5.35
N PRO A 125 -7.94 14.15 -5.30
CA PRO A 125 -7.29 14.80 -4.15
C PRO A 125 -7.89 16.13 -3.71
N TYR A 126 -8.52 16.88 -4.60
CA TYR A 126 -9.10 18.19 -4.25
C TYR A 126 -10.50 18.11 -3.63
N PHE A 127 -11.13 16.93 -3.63
CA PHE A 127 -12.47 16.79 -3.07
C PHE A 127 -12.48 17.06 -1.58
N ASN A 128 -13.29 18.03 -1.15
CA ASN A 128 -13.47 18.40 0.25
C ASN A 128 -14.91 18.91 0.49
N ARG A 129 -15.92 18.20 0.00
CA ARG A 129 -17.33 18.50 0.24
C ARG A 129 -17.93 17.52 1.22
N SER A 130 -19.00 17.97 1.91
CA SER A 130 -19.74 17.08 2.81
C SER A 130 -20.25 15.84 2.07
N ILE A 131 -20.21 14.73 2.76
CA ILE A 131 -20.79 13.45 2.31
C ILE A 131 -21.93 13.00 3.24
N VAL A 132 -22.28 13.82 4.22
CA VAL A 132 -23.44 13.58 5.09
C VAL A 132 -24.71 13.81 4.29
N GLY A 133 -25.66 12.88 4.39
CA GLY A 133 -26.91 12.94 3.61
C GLY A 133 -26.81 12.41 2.18
N VAL A 134 -25.63 12.03 1.71
CA VAL A 134 -25.48 11.39 0.39
C VAL A 134 -26.12 10.01 0.40
N VAL A 135 -26.97 9.75 -0.59
CA VAL A 135 -27.57 8.42 -0.81
C VAL A 135 -26.63 7.61 -1.71
N TRP A 136 -25.85 6.73 -1.12
CA TRP A 136 -24.91 5.89 -1.83
C TRP A 136 -25.61 4.71 -2.54
N PRO A 137 -25.07 4.24 -3.68
CA PRO A 137 -25.65 3.09 -4.36
C PRO A 137 -25.48 1.81 -3.52
N PRO A 138 -26.49 0.91 -3.54
CA PRO A 138 -26.49 -0.29 -2.67
C PRO A 138 -25.37 -1.29 -3.01
N SER A 139 -24.79 -1.22 -4.21
CA SER A 139 -23.68 -2.07 -4.65
C SER A 139 -22.30 -1.51 -4.35
N LEU A 140 -22.17 -0.30 -3.76
CA LEU A 140 -20.88 0.36 -3.55
C LEU A 140 -20.03 -0.41 -2.54
N GLN A 141 -18.91 -0.92 -3.02
CA GLN A 141 -17.97 -1.73 -2.24
C GLN A 141 -16.72 -0.96 -1.83
N GLN A 142 -16.26 -0.05 -2.68
CA GLN A 142 -15.02 0.68 -2.46
C GLN A 142 -15.21 2.18 -2.63
N LEU A 143 -14.80 2.94 -1.62
CA LEU A 143 -14.83 4.39 -1.63
C LEU A 143 -13.47 4.94 -1.22
N SER A 144 -12.90 5.81 -2.06
CA SER A 144 -11.59 6.38 -1.81
C SER A 144 -11.61 7.89 -2.01
N PHE A 145 -11.00 8.63 -1.06
CA PHE A 145 -10.83 10.06 -1.09
C PHE A 145 -9.34 10.38 -1.27
N GLY A 146 -8.97 10.90 -2.43
CA GLY A 146 -7.59 11.25 -2.75
C GLY A 146 -6.74 10.09 -3.25
N ASN A 147 -5.44 10.34 -3.38
CA ASN A 147 -4.45 9.37 -3.85
C ASN A 147 -3.28 9.32 -2.85
N LYS A 148 -2.89 8.14 -2.39
CA LYS A 148 -1.76 7.95 -1.48
C LYS A 148 -0.43 8.56 -1.96
N LEU A 149 -0.29 8.75 -3.27
CA LEU A 149 0.89 9.36 -3.90
C LEU A 149 0.79 10.89 -4.04
N SER A 150 -0.36 11.48 -3.69
CA SER A 150 -0.60 12.91 -3.81
C SER A 150 -0.27 13.62 -2.50
N ASN A 151 0.55 14.67 -2.56
CA ASN A 151 0.84 15.54 -1.42
C ASN A 151 -0.22 16.64 -1.19
N VAL A 152 -1.36 16.58 -1.91
CA VAL A 152 -2.35 17.67 -1.94
C VAL A 152 -3.78 17.23 -1.61
N ASP A 153 -3.99 16.07 -1.03
CA ASP A 153 -5.32 15.59 -0.67
C ASP A 153 -5.99 16.50 0.36
N LYS A 154 -7.24 16.87 0.11
CA LYS A 154 -7.92 17.91 0.88
C LYS A 154 -9.09 17.40 1.73
N PHE A 155 -9.55 16.17 1.51
CA PHE A 155 -10.75 15.69 2.21
C PHE A 155 -10.56 15.69 3.72
N ASN A 156 -11.33 16.53 4.40
CA ASN A 156 -11.33 16.68 5.86
C ASN A 156 -12.72 17.06 6.38
N GLN A 157 -13.78 16.46 5.85
CA GLN A 157 -15.14 16.73 6.30
C GLN A 157 -15.58 15.72 7.37
N PRO A 158 -16.44 16.12 8.31
CA PRO A 158 -17.04 15.20 9.26
C PRO A 158 -17.74 14.03 8.56
N ILE A 159 -17.63 12.84 9.14
CA ILE A 159 -18.27 11.63 8.64
C ILE A 159 -19.24 11.01 9.64
N ALA A 160 -19.39 11.63 10.81
CA ALA A 160 -20.48 11.30 11.73
C ALA A 160 -21.84 11.59 11.05
N GLY A 161 -22.78 10.63 11.11
CA GLY A 161 -24.05 10.73 10.42
C GLY A 161 -24.06 10.30 8.94
N VAL A 162 -22.94 9.84 8.39
CA VAL A 162 -22.92 9.23 7.05
C VAL A 162 -23.61 7.85 7.13
N THR A 163 -24.56 7.63 6.24
CA THR A 163 -25.20 6.32 6.06
C THR A 163 -24.43 5.53 5.00
N TRP A 164 -23.59 4.61 5.44
CA TRP A 164 -22.80 3.77 4.55
C TRP A 164 -23.64 2.63 3.98
N PRO A 165 -23.44 2.24 2.71
CA PRO A 165 -24.16 1.11 2.13
C PRO A 165 -23.71 -0.22 2.78
N ALA A 166 -24.64 -1.16 2.93
CA ALA A 166 -24.36 -2.47 3.54
C ALA A 166 -23.34 -3.33 2.76
N SER A 167 -23.10 -3.01 1.47
CA SER A 167 -22.12 -3.67 0.61
C SER A 167 -20.70 -3.15 0.79
N MET A 168 -20.49 -2.05 1.55
CA MET A 168 -19.19 -1.38 1.65
C MET A 168 -18.12 -2.29 2.28
N GLN A 169 -17.05 -2.55 1.53
CA GLN A 169 -15.95 -3.41 1.97
C GLN A 169 -14.67 -2.63 2.26
N GLN A 170 -14.46 -1.51 1.57
CA GLN A 170 -13.23 -0.73 1.73
C GLN A 170 -13.51 0.78 1.72
N VAL A 171 -12.97 1.48 2.74
CA VAL A 171 -12.94 2.95 2.78
C VAL A 171 -11.49 3.40 2.99
N SER A 172 -11.06 4.35 2.16
CA SER A 172 -9.72 4.93 2.26
C SER A 172 -9.82 6.46 2.35
N PHE A 173 -9.33 6.98 3.46
CA PHE A 173 -9.13 8.41 3.66
C PHE A 173 -7.67 8.75 3.38
N ALA A 174 -7.47 9.74 2.52
CA ALA A 174 -6.13 10.15 2.15
C ALA A 174 -5.54 11.20 3.11
N LEU A 175 -4.53 11.92 2.66
CA LEU A 175 -3.57 12.71 3.43
C LEU A 175 -4.18 13.61 4.52
N SER A 176 -5.24 14.38 4.23
CA SER A 176 -5.69 15.50 5.07
C SER A 176 -6.77 15.16 6.10
N PHE A 177 -7.34 13.95 6.03
CA PHE A 177 -8.44 13.59 6.91
C PHE A 177 -7.99 13.54 8.38
N ASN A 178 -8.62 14.37 9.23
CA ASN A 178 -8.35 14.44 10.67
C ASN A 178 -9.61 14.77 11.47
N GLN A 179 -10.76 14.21 11.10
CA GLN A 179 -12.00 14.40 11.86
C GLN A 179 -12.20 13.28 12.87
N PRO A 180 -12.87 13.57 14.00
CA PRO A 180 -13.26 12.53 14.96
C PRO A 180 -14.08 11.42 14.30
N ILE A 181 -13.80 10.17 14.71
CA ILE A 181 -14.50 8.99 14.20
C ILE A 181 -15.29 8.26 15.31
N THR A 182 -15.27 8.77 16.53
CA THR A 182 -16.17 8.33 17.60
C THR A 182 -17.62 8.64 17.21
N GLY A 183 -18.52 7.67 17.38
CA GLY A 183 -19.91 7.79 16.96
C GLY A 183 -20.18 7.53 15.47
N VAL A 184 -19.15 7.25 14.66
CA VAL A 184 -19.37 6.79 13.27
C VAL A 184 -19.93 5.36 13.30
N VAL A 185 -21.06 5.15 12.62
CA VAL A 185 -21.65 3.84 12.44
C VAL A 185 -21.08 3.21 11.15
N TRP A 186 -20.09 2.37 11.31
CA TRP A 186 -19.46 1.68 10.19
C TRP A 186 -20.33 0.51 9.71
N PRO A 187 -20.36 0.22 8.39
CA PRO A 187 -21.10 -0.94 7.88
C PRO A 187 -20.48 -2.26 8.35
N ALA A 188 -21.30 -3.23 8.71
CA ALA A 188 -20.85 -4.53 9.23
C ALA A 188 -19.96 -5.31 8.23
N SER A 189 -20.12 -5.04 6.94
CA SER A 189 -19.34 -5.64 5.82
C SER A 189 -17.94 -5.06 5.63
N LEU A 190 -17.58 -3.96 6.33
CA LEU A 190 -16.31 -3.26 6.10
C LEU A 190 -15.12 -4.13 6.51
N GLN A 191 -14.26 -4.42 5.54
CA GLN A 191 -13.09 -5.27 5.72
C GLN A 191 -11.78 -4.49 5.80
N LYS A 192 -11.71 -3.35 5.09
CA LYS A 192 -10.49 -2.55 5.03
C LYS A 192 -10.78 -1.08 5.30
N LEU A 193 -10.03 -0.50 6.22
CA LEU A 193 -10.12 0.91 6.57
C LEU A 193 -8.72 1.50 6.68
N SER A 194 -8.47 2.61 5.98
CA SER A 194 -7.19 3.29 6.04
C SER A 194 -7.36 4.78 6.27
N PHE A 195 -6.53 5.32 7.18
CA PHE A 195 -6.42 6.73 7.48
C PHE A 195 -5.07 7.25 7.01
N GLY A 196 -5.10 8.40 6.34
CA GLY A 196 -3.90 9.03 5.78
C GLY A 196 -3.10 9.82 6.81
N ASN A 197 -2.09 10.55 6.29
CA ASN A 197 -0.98 11.08 7.08
C ASN A 197 -1.37 12.07 8.19
N LYS A 198 -2.44 12.84 8.05
CA LYS A 198 -2.81 13.85 9.08
C LYS A 198 -3.72 13.32 10.17
N PHE A 199 -4.23 12.10 10.03
CA PHE A 199 -5.14 11.55 11.02
C PHE A 199 -4.44 11.36 12.36
N ASN A 200 -4.93 12.07 13.39
CA ASN A 200 -4.41 12.00 14.75
C ASN A 200 -5.52 12.22 15.81
N GLN A 201 -6.70 11.65 15.55
CA GLN A 201 -7.82 11.70 16.50
C GLN A 201 -7.83 10.47 17.40
N SER A 202 -8.37 10.62 18.61
CA SER A 202 -8.56 9.49 19.52
C SER A 202 -9.43 8.41 18.86
N ILE A 203 -9.03 7.15 19.05
CA ILE A 203 -9.76 5.98 18.61
C ILE A 203 -10.33 5.16 19.77
N VAL A 204 -10.17 5.64 21.01
CA VAL A 204 -10.78 5.06 22.20
C VAL A 204 -12.28 5.30 22.12
N GLY A 205 -13.06 4.26 22.35
CA GLY A 205 -14.54 4.29 22.25
C GLY A 205 -15.10 4.17 20.82
N VAL A 206 -14.23 4.00 19.80
CA VAL A 206 -14.70 3.67 18.44
C VAL A 206 -15.27 2.24 18.41
N VAL A 207 -16.47 2.12 17.86
CA VAL A 207 -17.08 0.82 17.59
C VAL A 207 -16.67 0.37 16.19
N TRP A 208 -15.72 -0.55 16.13
CA TRP A 208 -15.22 -1.07 14.87
C TRP A 208 -16.15 -2.13 14.26
N PRO A 209 -16.25 -2.22 12.93
CA PRO A 209 -17.10 -3.22 12.29
C PRO A 209 -16.58 -4.65 12.54
N PRO A 210 -17.47 -5.62 12.76
CA PRO A 210 -17.08 -6.99 13.14
C PRO A 210 -16.31 -7.74 12.04
N SER A 211 -16.42 -7.32 10.77
CA SER A 211 -15.71 -7.92 9.63
C SER A 211 -14.37 -7.24 9.32
N LEU A 212 -13.92 -6.26 10.10
CA LEU A 212 -12.72 -5.50 9.81
C LEU A 212 -11.47 -6.37 9.92
N GLN A 213 -10.79 -6.56 8.80
CA GLN A 213 -9.59 -7.39 8.69
C GLN A 213 -8.30 -6.58 8.62
N GLN A 214 -8.37 -5.38 8.06
CA GLN A 214 -7.20 -4.54 7.86
C GLN A 214 -7.49 -3.10 8.30
N LEU A 215 -6.63 -2.58 9.18
CA LEU A 215 -6.70 -1.20 9.67
C LEU A 215 -5.31 -0.57 9.60
N SER A 216 -5.21 0.60 8.98
CA SER A 216 -3.95 1.31 8.88
C SER A 216 -4.07 2.79 9.25
N PHE A 217 -3.10 3.26 10.01
CA PHE A 217 -2.89 4.66 10.36
C PHE A 217 -1.54 5.11 9.80
N GLU A 218 -1.57 6.09 8.91
CA GLU A 218 -0.36 6.60 8.26
C GLU A 218 0.09 7.93 8.92
N GLY A 219 1.31 8.34 8.64
CA GLY A 219 1.85 9.66 8.99
C GLY A 219 1.84 10.00 10.48
N ASN A 220 0.95 10.89 10.89
CA ASN A 220 1.04 11.59 12.19
C ASN A 220 0.28 10.91 13.34
N PHE A 221 -0.33 9.75 13.11
CA PHE A 221 -1.12 9.11 14.17
C PHE A 221 -0.24 8.77 15.38
N ASN A 222 -0.58 9.37 16.52
CA ASN A 222 0.15 9.20 17.76
C ASN A 222 -0.77 9.31 19.00
N GLN A 223 -1.94 8.67 18.94
CA GLN A 223 -2.89 8.66 20.06
C GLN A 223 -2.76 7.37 20.87
N LEU A 224 -3.11 7.46 22.16
CA LEU A 224 -3.18 6.28 23.03
C LEU A 224 -4.11 5.21 22.43
N ILE A 225 -3.64 3.96 22.47
CA ILE A 225 -4.41 2.79 22.04
C ILE A 225 -4.75 1.85 23.21
N ALA A 226 -4.30 2.17 24.42
CA ALA A 226 -4.75 1.49 25.62
C ALA A 226 -6.26 1.69 25.78
N GLY A 227 -6.99 0.62 26.04
CA GLY A 227 -8.46 0.66 26.15
C GLY A 227 -9.23 0.63 24.82
N VAL A 228 -8.54 0.57 23.67
CA VAL A 228 -9.21 0.31 22.39
C VAL A 228 -9.72 -1.12 22.33
N VAL A 229 -11.00 -1.29 22.02
CA VAL A 229 -11.61 -2.60 21.80
C VAL A 229 -11.51 -2.93 20.31
N TRP A 230 -10.53 -3.75 19.97
CA TRP A 230 -10.30 -4.16 18.58
C TRP A 230 -11.27 -5.25 18.12
N PRO A 231 -11.69 -5.28 16.86
CA PRO A 231 -12.53 -6.35 16.36
C PRO A 231 -11.76 -7.68 16.31
N ALA A 232 -12.41 -8.77 16.71
CA ALA A 232 -11.78 -10.10 16.72
C ALA A 232 -11.30 -10.58 15.35
N SER A 233 -11.88 -10.06 14.27
CA SER A 233 -11.53 -10.35 12.87
C SER A 233 -10.27 -9.66 12.37
N LEU A 234 -9.69 -8.72 13.13
CA LEU A 234 -8.57 -7.90 12.67
C LEU A 234 -7.30 -8.73 12.52
N GLN A 235 -6.83 -8.83 11.28
CA GLN A 235 -5.65 -9.62 10.92
C GLN A 235 -4.41 -8.75 10.69
N LYS A 236 -4.62 -7.52 10.22
CA LYS A 236 -3.52 -6.59 9.93
C LYS A 236 -3.78 -5.24 10.58
N LEU A 237 -2.80 -4.78 11.37
CA LEU A 237 -2.80 -3.47 12.00
C LEU A 237 -1.47 -2.77 11.72
N SER A 238 -1.55 -1.55 11.23
CA SER A 238 -0.36 -0.81 10.84
C SER A 238 -0.38 0.61 11.41
N PHE A 239 0.71 0.97 12.07
CA PHE A 239 1.02 2.32 12.51
C PHE A 239 2.27 2.82 11.78
N SER A 240 2.36 4.13 11.63
CA SER A 240 3.48 4.79 10.94
C SER A 240 4.62 5.17 11.90
N ASP A 241 5.61 5.84 11.33
CA ASP A 241 6.83 6.31 12.03
C ASP A 241 6.56 7.22 13.22
N SER A 242 5.49 8.01 13.19
CA SER A 242 5.16 8.96 14.27
C SER A 242 4.56 8.30 15.50
N PHE A 243 4.09 7.06 15.38
CA PHE A 243 3.47 6.37 16.51
C PHE A 243 4.54 5.97 17.53
N ASN A 244 4.47 6.55 18.73
CA ASN A 244 5.41 6.28 19.82
C ASN A 244 4.72 6.06 21.17
N GLN A 245 3.40 5.85 21.19
CA GLN A 245 2.65 5.66 22.44
C GLN A 245 2.95 4.30 23.07
N PRO A 246 2.87 4.22 24.43
CA PRO A 246 3.02 2.94 25.12
C PRO A 246 2.01 1.90 24.63
N ILE A 247 2.50 0.67 24.46
CA ILE A 247 1.69 -0.48 24.02
C ILE A 247 1.67 -1.61 25.05
N VAL A 248 2.33 -1.43 26.19
CA VAL A 248 2.22 -2.35 27.33
C VAL A 248 0.79 -2.31 27.84
N GLY A 249 0.20 -3.49 28.07
CA GLY A 249 -1.18 -3.64 28.50
C GLY A 249 -2.24 -3.50 27.39
N VAL A 250 -1.85 -3.31 26.13
CA VAL A 250 -2.77 -3.35 25.01
C VAL A 250 -3.29 -4.78 24.83
N VAL A 251 -4.61 -4.93 24.76
CA VAL A 251 -5.26 -6.20 24.44
C VAL A 251 -5.38 -6.30 22.92
N TRP A 252 -4.51 -7.08 22.31
CA TRP A 252 -4.48 -7.26 20.85
C TRP A 252 -5.59 -8.20 20.36
N PRO A 253 -6.09 -8.02 19.12
CA PRO A 253 -7.09 -8.93 18.56
C PRO A 253 -6.52 -10.35 18.38
N ILE A 254 -7.34 -11.34 18.70
CA ILE A 254 -6.92 -12.76 18.66
C ILE A 254 -6.50 -13.25 17.27
N ALA A 255 -7.05 -12.65 16.20
CA ALA A 255 -6.71 -13.01 14.82
C ALA A 255 -5.53 -12.22 14.24
N LEU A 256 -4.86 -11.36 15.02
CA LEU A 256 -3.82 -10.47 14.50
C LEU A 256 -2.59 -11.24 14.03
N GLN A 257 -2.34 -11.20 12.74
CA GLN A 257 -1.23 -11.90 12.08
C GLN A 257 -0.09 -10.97 11.68
N GLU A 258 -0.41 -9.73 11.32
CA GLU A 258 0.56 -8.76 10.86
C GLU A 258 0.43 -7.45 11.65
N LEU A 259 1.54 -7.01 12.24
CA LEU A 259 1.60 -5.76 12.99
C LEU A 259 2.79 -4.92 12.52
N THR A 260 2.51 -3.65 12.21
CA THR A 260 3.56 -2.65 11.98
C THR A 260 3.51 -1.61 13.08
N LEU A 261 4.63 -1.34 13.70
CA LEU A 261 4.78 -0.43 14.83
C LEU A 261 5.71 0.74 14.51
N GLY A 262 5.55 1.83 15.24
CA GLY A 262 6.42 3.01 15.16
C GLY A 262 7.67 2.89 16.03
N ASN A 263 7.94 3.96 16.82
CA ASN A 263 9.15 4.08 17.64
C ASN A 263 8.86 3.95 19.15
N GLN A 264 7.98 3.06 19.55
CA GLN A 264 7.67 2.79 20.95
C GLN A 264 8.48 1.61 21.52
N SER A 265 8.65 1.60 22.85
CA SER A 265 9.21 0.43 23.55
C SER A 265 8.28 -0.79 23.40
N ILE A 266 8.90 -1.93 23.24
CA ILE A 266 8.23 -3.23 23.11
C ILE A 266 8.59 -4.18 24.26
N VAL A 267 9.37 -3.74 25.23
CA VAL A 267 9.68 -4.49 26.44
C VAL A 267 8.43 -4.63 27.29
N GLY A 268 8.14 -5.83 27.75
CA GLY A 268 6.94 -6.14 28.55
C GLY A 268 5.63 -6.26 27.78
N VAL A 269 5.68 -6.21 26.46
CA VAL A 269 4.47 -6.38 25.62
C VAL A 269 4.05 -7.86 25.58
N VAL A 270 2.77 -8.10 25.83
CA VAL A 270 2.14 -9.42 25.64
C VAL A 270 1.57 -9.47 24.22
N TRP A 271 2.18 -10.30 23.37
CA TRP A 271 1.81 -10.43 21.97
C TRP A 271 0.68 -11.44 21.75
N PRO A 272 -0.16 -11.27 20.73
CA PRO A 272 -1.15 -12.30 20.39
C PRO A 272 -0.45 -13.54 19.82
N ALA A 273 -0.95 -14.72 20.19
CA ALA A 273 -0.37 -16.01 19.74
C ALA A 273 -0.46 -16.23 18.22
N SER A 274 -1.30 -15.47 17.53
CA SER A 274 -1.48 -15.52 16.07
C SER A 274 -0.46 -14.69 15.29
N LEU A 275 0.39 -13.86 15.96
CA LEU A 275 1.25 -12.89 15.30
C LEU A 275 2.40 -13.58 14.56
N GLN A 276 2.39 -13.47 13.24
CA GLN A 276 3.38 -14.09 12.36
C GLN A 276 4.37 -13.10 11.76
N LYS A 277 3.94 -11.84 11.59
CA LYS A 277 4.77 -10.79 10.99
C LYS A 277 4.77 -9.55 11.89
N LEU A 278 5.97 -9.12 12.26
CA LEU A 278 6.19 -7.88 12.99
C LEU A 278 7.20 -7.02 12.22
N ALA A 279 6.81 -5.79 11.94
CA ALA A 279 7.67 -4.82 11.30
C ALA A 279 7.74 -3.54 12.13
N PHE A 280 8.89 -2.91 12.13
CA PHE A 280 9.08 -1.59 12.72
C PHE A 280 9.28 -0.58 11.61
N SER A 281 8.72 0.61 11.81
CA SER A 281 8.88 1.74 10.92
C SER A 281 10.30 2.33 10.99
N GLY A 282 10.61 3.27 10.11
CA GLY A 282 11.97 3.78 9.89
C GLY A 282 12.69 4.33 11.12
N PHE A 283 11.96 4.90 12.09
CA PHE A 283 12.57 5.57 13.26
C PHE A 283 12.86 4.66 14.46
N HIS A 284 12.40 3.41 14.46
CA HIS A 284 12.60 2.52 15.60
C HIS A 284 14.08 2.24 15.85
N ASN A 285 14.58 2.64 17.03
CA ASN A 285 15.96 2.42 17.46
C ASN A 285 16.05 2.22 18.98
N LEU A 286 15.20 1.37 19.54
CA LEU A 286 15.16 1.08 20.97
C LEU A 286 15.73 -0.31 21.27
N PRO A 287 16.30 -0.54 22.48
CA PRO A 287 16.84 -1.85 22.87
C PRO A 287 15.79 -2.96 22.79
N ILE A 288 16.27 -4.17 22.40
CA ILE A 288 15.42 -5.35 22.21
C ILE A 288 15.90 -6.58 22.98
N THR A 289 16.93 -6.43 23.82
CA THR A 289 17.53 -7.55 24.55
C THR A 289 16.59 -8.22 25.54
N GLU A 290 15.65 -7.44 26.11
CA GLU A 290 14.68 -7.93 27.11
C GLU A 290 13.30 -8.26 26.49
N VAL A 291 13.21 -8.27 25.18
CA VAL A 291 11.94 -8.52 24.48
C VAL A 291 11.62 -10.01 24.48
N VAL A 292 10.44 -10.34 24.96
CA VAL A 292 9.84 -11.66 24.78
C VAL A 292 9.03 -11.68 23.50
N TRP A 293 9.57 -12.35 22.48
CA TRP A 293 8.95 -12.39 21.16
C TRP A 293 7.82 -13.43 21.09
N PRO A 294 6.79 -13.22 20.25
CA PRO A 294 5.74 -14.22 20.07
C PRO A 294 6.32 -15.51 19.45
N ALA A 295 5.94 -16.66 20.01
CA ALA A 295 6.44 -17.97 19.55
C ALA A 295 6.04 -18.30 18.10
N SER A 296 5.00 -17.65 17.58
CA SER A 296 4.49 -17.80 16.20
C SER A 296 5.19 -16.91 15.17
N LEU A 297 6.13 -16.05 15.60
CA LEU A 297 6.72 -15.02 14.73
C LEU A 297 7.64 -15.66 13.69
N LYS A 298 7.31 -15.47 12.42
CA LYS A 298 8.06 -15.98 11.27
C LYS A 298 8.86 -14.90 10.53
N TYR A 299 8.37 -13.67 10.58
CA TYR A 299 8.95 -12.54 9.87
C TYR A 299 9.15 -11.37 10.84
N LEU A 300 10.39 -10.87 10.92
CA LEU A 300 10.76 -9.70 11.71
C LEU A 300 11.57 -8.72 10.86
N ARG A 301 11.11 -7.48 10.80
CA ARG A 301 11.80 -6.41 10.08
C ARG A 301 12.01 -5.22 11.00
N PHE A 302 13.24 -4.75 11.08
CA PHE A 302 13.58 -3.51 11.74
C PHE A 302 13.55 -2.32 10.78
N GLY A 303 13.24 -1.14 11.31
CA GLY A 303 13.22 0.09 10.55
C GLY A 303 14.61 0.59 10.15
N SER A 304 14.68 1.59 9.28
CA SER A 304 15.92 2.07 8.69
C SER A 304 16.94 2.61 9.71
N ARG A 305 16.49 3.12 10.87
CA ARG A 305 17.37 3.68 11.91
C ARG A 305 17.81 2.69 12.97
N PHE A 306 17.33 1.46 12.94
CA PHE A 306 17.68 0.49 13.98
C PHE A 306 19.17 0.18 13.97
N ASN A 307 19.85 0.46 15.10
CA ASN A 307 21.28 0.20 15.32
C ASN A 307 21.59 -0.17 16.78
N GLN A 308 20.72 -0.97 17.42
CA GLN A 308 20.94 -1.43 18.79
C GLN A 308 21.71 -2.76 18.81
N PRO A 309 22.51 -3.01 19.85
CA PRO A 309 23.14 -4.29 20.06
C PRO A 309 22.10 -5.43 20.08
N ILE A 310 22.45 -6.55 19.44
CA ILE A 310 21.60 -7.74 19.35
C ILE A 310 22.26 -8.98 20.00
N ALA A 311 23.45 -8.81 20.58
CA ALA A 311 24.03 -9.84 21.42
C ALA A 311 23.13 -10.11 22.63
N GLY A 312 22.87 -11.39 22.94
CA GLY A 312 22.00 -11.80 24.03
C GLY A 312 20.50 -11.75 23.74
N VAL A 313 20.08 -11.32 22.54
CA VAL A 313 18.66 -11.40 22.12
C VAL A 313 18.24 -12.86 21.99
N THR A 314 17.16 -13.24 22.67
CA THR A 314 16.53 -14.56 22.51
C THR A 314 15.51 -14.50 21.39
N TRP A 315 15.89 -14.94 20.19
CA TRP A 315 15.02 -14.93 19.02
C TRP A 315 13.97 -16.05 19.08
N PRO A 316 12.76 -15.85 18.52
CA PRO A 316 11.75 -16.91 18.50
C PRO A 316 12.19 -18.08 17.60
N ALA A 317 11.97 -19.31 18.09
CA ALA A 317 12.38 -20.52 17.37
C ALA A 317 11.70 -20.71 16.00
N SER A 318 10.58 -20.01 15.75
CA SER A 318 9.83 -20.03 14.48
C SER A 318 10.33 -19.03 13.44
N LEU A 319 11.30 -18.15 13.79
CA LEU A 319 11.71 -17.03 12.94
C LEU A 319 12.42 -17.52 11.68
N GLN A 320 11.87 -17.19 10.53
CA GLN A 320 12.41 -17.60 9.23
C GLN A 320 13.03 -16.44 8.44
N TRP A 321 12.57 -15.23 8.71
CA TRP A 321 12.98 -14.02 8.00
C TRP A 321 13.37 -12.94 8.99
N LEU A 322 14.59 -12.43 8.85
CA LEU A 322 15.09 -11.34 9.67
C LEU A 322 15.74 -10.30 8.78
N TRP A 323 15.22 -9.09 8.86
CA TRP A 323 15.73 -7.96 8.10
C TRP A 323 16.11 -6.83 9.04
N PHE A 324 17.40 -6.45 9.01
CA PHE A 324 17.92 -5.27 9.68
C PHE A 324 17.87 -4.07 8.73
N GLY A 325 17.46 -2.92 9.27
CA GLY A 325 17.33 -1.68 8.50
C GLY A 325 18.68 -1.08 8.06
N GLU A 326 18.61 0.05 7.38
CA GLU A 326 19.74 0.65 6.66
C GLU A 326 20.94 0.96 7.55
N ARG A 327 20.70 1.45 8.80
CA ARG A 327 21.76 1.91 9.71
C ARG A 327 22.31 0.85 10.65
N PHE A 328 21.88 -0.39 10.52
CA PHE A 328 22.37 -1.44 11.40
C PHE A 328 23.83 -1.76 11.11
N ASN A 329 24.69 -1.52 12.14
CA ASN A 329 26.13 -1.75 12.06
C ASN A 329 26.70 -2.25 13.41
N GLN A 330 26.02 -3.20 14.06
CA GLN A 330 26.47 -3.78 15.33
C GLN A 330 27.19 -5.10 15.13
N PRO A 331 28.15 -5.47 16.01
CA PRO A 331 28.81 -6.76 15.97
C PRO A 331 27.81 -7.91 16.07
N ILE A 332 28.04 -8.98 15.30
CA ILE A 332 27.16 -10.15 15.23
C ILE A 332 27.85 -11.47 15.57
N THR A 333 29.12 -11.45 15.94
CA THR A 333 29.92 -12.66 16.22
C THR A 333 29.42 -13.46 17.42
N SER A 334 28.80 -12.80 18.40
CA SER A 334 28.23 -13.44 19.59
C SER A 334 26.72 -13.70 19.52
N VAL A 335 26.11 -13.47 18.35
CA VAL A 335 24.66 -13.64 18.19
C VAL A 335 24.31 -15.12 18.03
N VAL A 336 23.36 -15.60 18.82
CA VAL A 336 22.78 -16.93 18.67
C VAL A 336 21.55 -16.83 17.78
N TRP A 337 21.69 -17.24 16.53
CA TRP A 337 20.63 -17.18 15.53
C TRP A 337 19.61 -18.30 15.70
N PRO A 338 18.33 -18.09 15.42
CA PRO A 338 17.33 -19.15 15.51
C PRO A 338 17.57 -20.24 14.44
N ALA A 339 17.44 -21.51 14.84
CA ALA A 339 17.70 -22.65 13.95
C ALA A 339 16.76 -22.72 12.72
N SER A 340 15.64 -22.01 12.74
CA SER A 340 14.67 -21.94 11.64
C SER A 340 14.95 -20.83 10.61
N LEU A 341 15.98 -19.99 10.84
CA LEU A 341 16.23 -18.80 10.03
C LEU A 341 16.70 -19.18 8.62
N LYS A 342 15.93 -18.75 7.61
CA LYS A 342 16.20 -19.03 6.19
C LYS A 342 16.72 -17.82 5.45
N PHE A 343 16.30 -16.62 5.86
CA PHE A 343 16.61 -15.37 5.19
C PHE A 343 17.12 -14.36 6.20
N LEU A 344 18.33 -13.86 5.95
CA LEU A 344 18.96 -12.83 6.77
C LEU A 344 19.47 -11.71 5.88
N LEU A 345 19.00 -10.48 6.14
CA LEU A 345 19.37 -9.32 5.36
C LEU A 345 19.91 -8.22 6.27
N PHE A 346 21.12 -7.76 5.94
CA PHE A 346 21.74 -6.54 6.46
C PHE A 346 21.70 -5.49 5.36
N ALA A 347 21.11 -4.32 5.67
CA ALA A 347 20.99 -3.27 4.67
C ALA A 347 22.24 -2.35 4.69
N TRP A 348 22.15 -1.16 4.26
CA TRP A 348 23.15 -0.22 3.79
C TRP A 348 24.47 -0.14 4.58
N ASP A 349 24.43 0.24 5.88
CA ASP A 349 25.62 0.63 6.68
C ASP A 349 26.38 -0.55 7.30
N PHE A 350 25.89 -1.80 7.17
CA PHE A 350 26.50 -2.94 7.84
C PHE A 350 27.91 -3.23 7.29
N ASN A 351 28.92 -3.05 8.15
CA ASN A 351 30.33 -3.31 7.81
C ASN A 351 31.12 -3.92 9.00
N GLN A 352 30.51 -4.83 9.74
CA GLN A 352 31.17 -5.55 10.84
C GLN A 352 31.79 -6.85 10.36
N SER A 353 32.85 -7.29 11.06
CA SER A 353 33.46 -8.60 10.79
C SER A 353 32.43 -9.73 10.95
N ILE A 354 32.46 -10.65 10.00
CA ILE A 354 31.65 -11.87 10.02
C ILE A 354 32.51 -13.14 10.25
N THR A 355 33.80 -12.96 10.46
CA THR A 355 34.69 -14.07 10.83
C THR A 355 34.32 -14.58 12.21
N GLY A 356 34.13 -15.90 12.34
CA GLY A 356 33.71 -16.53 13.60
C GLY A 356 32.19 -16.46 13.87
N VAL A 357 31.40 -15.91 12.99
CA VAL A 357 29.94 -15.98 13.11
C VAL A 357 29.47 -17.43 12.91
N VAL A 358 28.67 -17.93 13.85
CA VAL A 358 28.00 -19.22 13.74
C VAL A 358 26.65 -19.05 13.08
N TRP A 359 26.60 -19.32 11.78
CA TRP A 359 25.35 -19.18 11.00
C TRP A 359 24.41 -20.36 11.25
N PRO A 360 23.08 -20.15 11.24
CA PRO A 360 22.14 -21.25 11.40
C PRO A 360 22.20 -22.23 10.21
N ALA A 361 22.13 -23.53 10.49
CA ALA A 361 22.21 -24.56 9.44
C ALA A 361 21.07 -24.50 8.41
N SER A 362 19.98 -23.79 8.70
CA SER A 362 18.82 -23.59 7.81
C SER A 362 18.95 -22.39 6.87
N LEU A 363 20.01 -21.56 7.01
CA LEU A 363 20.12 -20.29 6.29
C LEU A 363 20.35 -20.53 4.80
N GLN A 364 19.40 -20.05 3.99
CA GLN A 364 19.40 -20.23 2.53
C GLN A 364 19.80 -18.96 1.78
N ASN A 365 19.46 -17.81 2.34
CA ASN A 365 19.68 -16.52 1.69
C ASN A 365 20.31 -15.54 2.68
N LEU A 366 21.44 -14.97 2.28
CA LEU A 366 22.18 -14.01 3.08
C LEU A 366 22.56 -12.83 2.18
N ALA A 367 22.24 -11.61 2.62
CA ALA A 367 22.62 -10.43 1.88
C ALA A 367 23.24 -9.36 2.79
N PHE A 368 24.26 -8.71 2.26
CA PHE A 368 24.95 -7.58 2.86
C PHE A 368 24.77 -6.34 1.99
N GLY A 369 24.56 -5.19 2.63
CA GLY A 369 24.30 -3.92 1.96
C GLY A 369 25.52 -3.24 1.38
N GLU A 370 25.35 -1.98 1.02
CA GLU A 370 26.28 -1.18 0.21
C GLU A 370 27.67 -1.00 0.84
N GLU A 371 27.77 -0.81 2.17
CA GLU A 371 29.03 -0.47 2.86
C GLU A 371 29.82 -1.72 3.31
N PHE A 372 29.26 -2.93 3.11
CA PHE A 372 29.97 -4.13 3.56
C PHE A 372 31.24 -4.37 2.74
N ASN A 373 32.39 -4.31 3.43
CA ASN A 373 33.71 -4.51 2.82
C ASN A 373 34.68 -5.25 3.78
N GLN A 374 34.20 -6.20 4.56
CA GLN A 374 35.03 -7.00 5.46
C GLN A 374 35.58 -8.26 4.77
N PRO A 375 36.79 -8.72 5.17
CA PRO A 375 37.32 -9.98 4.68
C PRO A 375 36.35 -11.13 4.93
N ILE A 376 36.23 -12.01 3.93
CA ILE A 376 35.39 -13.21 3.98
C ILE A 376 36.19 -14.50 3.93
N THR A 377 37.52 -14.39 3.86
CA THR A 377 38.42 -15.54 3.97
C THR A 377 38.33 -16.14 5.39
N GLY A 378 38.14 -17.43 5.49
CA GLY A 378 37.98 -18.12 6.77
C GLY A 378 36.54 -18.06 7.35
N VAL A 379 35.59 -17.44 6.66
CA VAL A 379 34.18 -17.55 7.05
C VAL A 379 33.66 -18.94 6.78
N VAL A 380 33.03 -19.54 7.78
CA VAL A 380 32.37 -20.87 7.66
C VAL A 380 30.93 -20.63 7.26
N TRP A 381 30.63 -20.82 5.97
CA TRP A 381 29.28 -20.63 5.44
C TRP A 381 28.38 -21.84 5.75
N PRO A 382 27.09 -21.66 5.99
CA PRO A 382 26.18 -22.76 6.26
C PRO A 382 25.99 -23.63 5.01
N ALA A 383 25.95 -24.97 5.22
CA ALA A 383 25.81 -25.94 4.13
C ALA A 383 24.51 -25.81 3.32
N SER A 384 23.51 -25.09 3.84
CA SER A 384 22.21 -24.82 3.20
C SER A 384 22.19 -23.56 2.35
N LEU A 385 23.25 -22.73 2.36
CA LEU A 385 23.26 -21.42 1.72
C LEU A 385 23.16 -21.55 0.20
N GLN A 386 22.12 -20.94 -0.38
CA GLN A 386 21.83 -21.01 -1.80
C GLN A 386 22.11 -19.69 -2.51
N GLN A 387 21.89 -18.57 -1.84
CA GLN A 387 22.08 -17.23 -2.40
C GLN A 387 22.87 -16.37 -1.43
N LEU A 388 23.88 -15.70 -1.95
CA LEU A 388 24.70 -14.75 -1.23
C LEU A 388 24.82 -13.47 -2.04
N ALA A 389 24.57 -12.32 -1.43
CA ALA A 389 24.66 -11.03 -2.10
C ALA A 389 25.53 -10.06 -1.31
N PHE A 390 26.32 -9.26 -2.05
CA PHE A 390 27.12 -8.17 -1.53
C PHE A 390 26.77 -6.88 -2.27
N GLY A 391 26.75 -5.77 -1.55
CA GLY A 391 26.58 -4.44 -2.14
C GLY A 391 27.83 -3.94 -2.89
N LYS A 392 27.74 -2.76 -3.47
CA LYS A 392 28.80 -2.13 -4.30
C LYS A 392 30.13 -1.90 -3.56
N GLY A 393 30.05 -1.70 -2.23
CA GLY A 393 31.22 -1.47 -1.39
C GLY A 393 32.16 -2.64 -1.29
N PHE A 394 31.70 -3.86 -1.60
CA PHE A 394 32.49 -5.08 -1.42
C PHE A 394 33.62 -5.18 -2.46
N LYS A 395 34.85 -5.07 -1.98
CA LYS A 395 36.10 -5.10 -2.80
C LYS A 395 37.09 -6.14 -2.32
N GLN A 396 36.72 -6.98 -1.33
CA GLN A 396 37.63 -7.96 -0.77
C GLN A 396 37.91 -9.10 -1.75
N PRO A 397 39.14 -9.67 -1.70
CA PRO A 397 39.46 -10.83 -2.52
C PRO A 397 38.61 -12.02 -2.10
N VAL A 398 38.19 -12.78 -3.10
CA VAL A 398 37.42 -14.04 -2.92
C VAL A 398 38.28 -15.28 -3.10
N ALA A 399 39.56 -15.09 -3.42
CA ALA A 399 40.52 -16.20 -3.50
C ALA A 399 40.69 -16.86 -2.12
N GLY A 400 40.63 -18.18 -2.09
CA GLY A 400 40.75 -18.97 -0.85
C GLY A 400 39.45 -19.04 -0.02
N VAL A 401 38.34 -18.48 -0.48
CA VAL A 401 37.04 -18.66 0.15
C VAL A 401 36.50 -20.07 -0.14
N VAL A 402 36.11 -20.79 0.90
CA VAL A 402 35.47 -22.10 0.77
C VAL A 402 33.96 -21.91 0.69
N TRP A 403 33.41 -22.06 -0.53
CA TRP A 403 32.00 -21.92 -0.78
C TRP A 403 31.22 -23.21 -0.50
N PRO A 404 30.01 -23.13 0.05
CA PRO A 404 29.19 -24.32 0.27
C PRO A 404 28.70 -24.91 -1.07
N ALA A 405 28.60 -26.23 -1.15
CA ALA A 405 28.18 -26.94 -2.37
C ALA A 405 26.72 -26.61 -2.79
N SER A 406 25.89 -26.10 -1.88
CA SER A 406 24.51 -25.68 -2.11
C SER A 406 24.41 -24.32 -2.78
N LEU A 407 25.49 -23.54 -2.86
CA LEU A 407 25.48 -22.18 -3.33
C LEU A 407 25.19 -22.12 -4.83
N ARG A 408 24.10 -21.46 -5.21
CA ARG A 408 23.62 -21.35 -6.60
C ARG A 408 24.02 -20.02 -7.23
N SER A 409 24.06 -18.96 -6.43
CA SER A 409 24.41 -17.63 -6.91
C SER A 409 25.17 -16.83 -5.85
N VAL A 410 26.18 -16.10 -6.33
CA VAL A 410 26.82 -15.00 -5.61
C VAL A 410 26.60 -13.76 -6.45
N ALA A 411 25.78 -12.85 -5.96
CA ALA A 411 25.54 -11.57 -6.64
C ALA A 411 26.46 -10.49 -6.06
N ARG A 412 27.02 -9.66 -6.93
CA ARG A 412 27.67 -8.41 -6.58
C ARG A 412 26.95 -7.32 -7.36
N SER A 413 26.39 -6.37 -6.67
CA SER A 413 25.63 -5.28 -7.31
C SER A 413 26.60 -4.27 -7.92
N ASP A 414 27.02 -4.50 -9.17
CA ASP A 414 27.71 -3.49 -9.98
C ASP A 414 26.73 -2.61 -10.76
N GLU A 415 25.47 -3.01 -10.89
CA GLU A 415 24.42 -2.27 -11.58
C GLU A 415 23.16 -2.17 -10.73
N LYS A 416 22.73 -0.90 -10.51
CA LYS A 416 21.43 -0.44 -10.05
C LYS A 416 20.68 -1.30 -9.01
N TYR A 417 20.19 -0.66 -7.99
CA TYR A 417 19.20 -1.03 -6.96
C TYR A 417 18.22 -2.18 -7.24
N GLU A 418 18.17 -2.68 -8.48
CA GLU A 418 17.21 -3.67 -8.95
C GLU A 418 17.53 -5.10 -8.48
N GLU A 419 18.80 -5.51 -8.26
CA GLU A 419 19.09 -6.89 -7.86
C GLU A 419 19.01 -7.15 -6.36
N ILE A 420 19.41 -6.19 -5.53
CA ILE A 420 19.08 -6.25 -4.09
C ILE A 420 17.56 -6.07 -3.91
N ASN A 421 16.94 -5.20 -4.72
CA ASN A 421 15.50 -5.15 -4.86
C ASN A 421 14.93 -6.39 -5.55
N LEU A 422 15.64 -7.11 -6.42
CA LEU A 422 15.15 -8.37 -7.01
C LEU A 422 15.12 -9.49 -5.95
N LEU A 423 16.12 -9.59 -5.09
CA LEU A 423 15.99 -10.38 -3.86
C LEU A 423 14.83 -9.86 -3.00
N CYS A 424 14.66 -8.54 -2.88
CA CYS A 424 13.50 -7.93 -2.24
C CYS A 424 12.21 -8.09 -3.08
N HIS A 425 12.27 -8.10 -4.42
CA HIS A 425 11.10 -8.25 -5.31
C HIS A 425 10.68 -9.70 -5.51
N VAL A 426 11.59 -10.65 -5.59
CA VAL A 426 11.27 -12.09 -5.54
C VAL A 426 10.66 -12.45 -4.17
N LEU A 427 10.91 -11.63 -3.16
CA LEU A 427 10.41 -11.77 -1.80
C LEU A 427 9.16 -10.93 -1.50
N ARG A 428 8.72 -10.03 -2.42
CA ARG A 428 7.52 -9.20 -2.31
C ARG A 428 6.19 -9.97 -2.18
N PRO A 429 5.98 -11.16 -2.70
CA PRO A 429 4.71 -11.87 -2.51
C PRO A 429 4.39 -12.20 -1.06
N CYS A 430 5.37 -12.14 -0.15
CA CYS A 430 5.15 -12.43 1.27
C CYS A 430 4.91 -11.19 2.13
N VAL A 431 5.10 -9.99 1.59
CA VAL A 431 4.87 -8.73 2.30
C VAL A 431 3.68 -8.06 1.67
N GLY A 432 2.52 -8.16 2.29
CA GLY A 432 1.32 -7.42 1.91
C GLY A 432 1.43 -5.92 2.21
N LEU A 433 2.57 -5.30 1.84
CA LEU A 433 2.63 -3.88 1.60
C LEU A 433 1.83 -3.67 0.32
N ALA A 434 0.80 -2.84 0.38
CA ALA A 434 0.08 -2.40 -0.79
C ALA A 434 1.11 -1.91 -1.81
N THR A 435 1.51 -2.79 -2.72
CA THR A 435 2.20 -2.38 -3.91
C THR A 435 1.19 -1.56 -4.68
N VAL A 436 1.43 -0.28 -4.73
CA VAL A 436 0.88 0.54 -5.80
C VAL A 436 1.32 -0.15 -7.07
N ASP A 437 0.36 -0.68 -7.79
CA ASP A 437 0.56 -1.23 -9.12
C ASP A 437 1.17 -0.11 -9.97
N SER A 438 2.49 -0.21 -10.20
CA SER A 438 3.26 0.75 -10.99
C SER A 438 2.97 0.64 -12.49
N SER A 439 1.94 -0.11 -12.87
CA SER A 439 1.47 -0.20 -14.27
C SER A 439 0.68 1.02 -14.74
N GLN A 440 0.50 2.05 -13.90
CA GLN A 440 0.14 3.40 -14.34
C GLN A 440 1.36 4.33 -14.23
N GLN A 441 2.41 4.02 -14.97
CA GLN A 441 3.42 5.02 -15.33
C GLN A 441 2.73 6.13 -16.13
N PHE A 442 2.53 7.25 -15.48
CA PHE A 442 2.43 8.52 -16.19
C PHE A 442 3.86 8.88 -16.61
N ASP A 443 4.22 8.54 -17.83
CA ASP A 443 5.38 9.12 -18.48
C ASP A 443 5.27 10.65 -18.46
N LYS A 444 6.41 11.27 -18.12
CA LYS A 444 6.60 12.73 -18.02
C LYS A 444 6.26 13.49 -19.29
#